data_989e357690839213f9d9ecc5df51f328
#
_entry.id   989e357690839213f9d9ecc5df51f328
#
_cell.length_a   1.000
_cell.length_b   1.000
_cell.length_c   1.000
_cell.angle_alpha   90.00
_cell.angle_beta   90.00
_cell.angle_gamma   90.00
#
_symmetry.space_group_name_H-M   'P 1'
#
loop_
_entity.id
_entity.type
_entity.pdbx_description
1 polymer ?
#
loop_
_entity_poly.entity_id
_entity_poly.type
_entity_poly.pdbx_seq_one_letter_code
_entity_poly.pdbx_strand_id
1 'polypeptide(L)'
;GAKIGSSGDGAQIGSSGDGAQIGSSGDGAKIDSTGEGCVIMCAGINSVAKASKGSWITLSEWSYSNKKKRYIPVCVKTEFVDGEKIKADTYYKLAGGVFKEIQ
;
A
#
# COMPACT_ATOMS: atom_id res chain seq x y z
N GLY A 1 -15.69 9.64 -6.12
CA GLY A 1 -14.45 9.13 -5.60
C GLY A 1 -13.74 10.07 -4.64
N ALA A 2 -13.35 9.56 -3.50
CA ALA A 2 -12.57 10.32 -2.56
C ALA A 2 -11.12 10.42 -3.03
N LYS A 3 -10.47 11.55 -2.71
CA LYS A 3 -9.04 11.75 -2.94
C LYS A 3 -8.38 12.03 -1.60
N ILE A 4 -7.49 11.15 -1.17
CA ILE A 4 -6.88 11.23 0.16
C ILE A 4 -5.37 11.17 0.02
N GLY A 5 -4.69 12.14 0.60
CA GLY A 5 -3.25 12.15 0.70
C GLY A 5 -2.82 12.29 2.14
N SER A 6 -1.76 11.58 2.54
CA SER A 6 -1.23 11.65 3.89
C SER A 6 0.29 11.57 3.87
N SER A 7 0.93 12.41 4.67
CA SER A 7 2.38 12.34 4.91
C SER A 7 2.71 11.92 6.34
N GLY A 8 1.69 11.67 7.17
CA GLY A 8 1.90 11.31 8.58
C GLY A 8 2.38 9.88 8.76
N ASP A 9 3.37 9.69 9.64
CA ASP A 9 3.83 8.35 10.01
C ASP A 9 2.76 7.64 10.84
N GLY A 10 2.57 6.35 10.57
CA GLY A 10 1.56 5.56 11.25
C GLY A 10 0.13 5.92 10.88
N ALA A 11 -0.08 6.61 9.76
CA ALA A 11 -1.42 7.00 9.35
C ALA A 11 -2.30 5.79 9.12
N GLN A 12 -3.55 5.87 9.58
CA GLN A 12 -4.55 4.86 9.32
C GLN A 12 -5.64 5.49 8.47
N ILE A 13 -5.83 4.98 7.27
CA ILE A 13 -6.74 5.57 6.30
C ILE A 13 -7.78 4.54 5.92
N GLY A 14 -9.05 4.90 6.14
CA GLY A 14 -10.17 4.08 5.68
C GLY A 14 -10.97 4.83 4.63
N SER A 15 -11.41 4.13 3.60
CA SER A 15 -12.24 4.71 2.55
C SER A 15 -13.27 3.69 2.08
N SER A 16 -14.51 4.13 1.94
CA SER A 16 -15.57 3.31 1.36
C SER A 16 -16.05 3.83 0.00
N GLY A 17 -15.44 4.91 -0.50
CA GLY A 17 -15.85 5.49 -1.77
C GLY A 17 -15.35 4.69 -2.97
N ASP A 18 -16.23 4.48 -3.96
CA ASP A 18 -15.81 3.86 -5.22
C ASP A 18 -14.88 4.80 -5.98
N GLY A 19 -13.89 4.24 -6.64
CA GLY A 19 -12.91 5.01 -7.40
C GLY A 19 -12.03 5.90 -6.53
N ALA A 20 -11.85 5.59 -5.26
CA ALA A 20 -11.02 6.39 -4.37
C ALA A 20 -9.56 6.37 -4.82
N GLN A 21 -8.90 7.51 -4.69
CA GLN A 21 -7.49 7.68 -5.00
C GLN A 21 -6.79 8.02 -3.68
N ILE A 22 -5.92 7.13 -3.22
CA ILE A 22 -5.30 7.25 -1.91
C ILE A 22 -3.79 7.17 -2.06
N GLY A 23 -3.10 8.18 -1.55
CA GLY A 23 -1.65 8.21 -1.53
C GLY A 23 -1.14 8.44 -0.12
N SER A 24 -0.06 7.77 0.26
CA SER A 24 0.59 7.97 1.54
C SER A 24 2.10 7.92 1.37
N SER A 25 2.79 8.93 1.87
CA SER A 25 4.26 8.97 1.88
C SER A 25 4.83 8.67 3.27
N GLY A 26 3.99 8.61 4.30
CA GLY A 26 4.44 8.34 5.66
C GLY A 26 4.81 6.87 5.89
N ASP A 27 5.69 6.63 6.85
CA ASP A 27 6.11 5.28 7.22
C ASP A 27 5.01 4.61 8.05
N GLY A 28 4.87 3.30 7.89
CA GLY A 28 3.92 2.52 8.69
C GLY A 28 2.46 2.83 8.40
N ALA A 29 2.13 3.33 7.21
CA ALA A 29 0.74 3.61 6.86
C ALA A 29 -0.07 2.32 6.74
N LYS A 30 -1.31 2.37 7.20
CA LYS A 30 -2.26 1.27 7.10
C LYS A 30 -3.50 1.75 6.38
N ILE A 31 -3.74 1.23 5.18
CA ILE A 31 -4.81 1.69 4.32
C ILE A 31 -5.82 0.58 4.10
N ASP A 32 -7.09 0.89 4.36
CA ASP A 32 -8.22 -0.02 4.14
C ASP A 32 -9.22 0.67 3.22
N SER A 33 -9.32 0.18 1.98
CA SER A 33 -10.25 0.72 1.00
C SER A 33 -11.27 -0.35 0.63
N THR A 34 -12.54 -0.11 0.93
CA THR A 34 -13.62 -1.07 0.67
C THR A 34 -14.43 -0.73 -0.58
N GLY A 35 -14.22 0.43 -1.19
CA GLY A 35 -14.91 0.81 -2.42
C GLY A 35 -14.37 0.05 -3.63
N GLU A 36 -15.15 0.05 -4.70
CA GLU A 36 -14.75 -0.60 -5.96
C GLU A 36 -13.80 0.26 -6.76
N GLY A 37 -12.84 -0.37 -7.43
CA GLY A 37 -11.98 0.29 -8.40
C GLY A 37 -11.12 1.39 -7.83
N CYS A 38 -10.52 1.18 -6.68
CA CYS A 38 -9.67 2.17 -6.03
C CYS A 38 -8.22 2.04 -6.46
N VAL A 39 -7.47 3.13 -6.34
CA VAL A 39 -6.02 3.15 -6.56
C VAL A 39 -5.35 3.57 -5.25
N ILE A 40 -4.48 2.73 -4.74
CA ILE A 40 -3.76 2.97 -3.48
C ILE A 40 -2.26 2.98 -3.77
N MET A 41 -1.57 4.02 -3.29
CA MET A 41 -0.12 4.15 -3.47
C MET A 41 0.52 4.45 -2.13
N CYS A 42 1.41 3.56 -1.69
CA CYS A 42 2.15 3.71 -0.44
C CYS A 42 3.65 3.82 -0.76
N ALA A 43 4.23 4.96 -0.46
CA ALA A 43 5.66 5.18 -0.66
C ALA A 43 6.50 4.87 0.58
N GLY A 44 5.91 4.89 1.76
CA GLY A 44 6.64 4.79 3.02
C GLY A 44 7.07 3.39 3.41
N ILE A 45 8.01 3.34 4.36
CA ILE A 45 8.56 2.09 4.90
C ILE A 45 7.49 1.34 5.68
N ASN A 46 7.40 0.02 5.49
CA ASN A 46 6.50 -0.87 6.24
C ASN A 46 5.02 -0.50 6.13
N SER A 47 4.62 0.08 5.01
CA SER A 47 3.21 0.37 4.77
C SER A 47 2.47 -0.89 4.35
N VAL A 48 1.20 -0.98 4.72
CA VAL A 48 0.32 -2.09 4.36
C VAL A 48 -0.99 -1.54 3.79
N ALA A 49 -1.58 -2.32 2.89
CA ALA A 49 -2.84 -1.90 2.27
C ALA A 49 -3.72 -3.11 1.99
N LYS A 50 -5.03 -2.88 2.07
CA LYS A 50 -6.00 -3.84 1.58
C LYS A 50 -7.07 -3.12 0.76
N ALA A 51 -7.59 -3.80 -0.23
CA ALA A 51 -8.57 -3.22 -1.14
C ALA A 51 -9.54 -4.28 -1.66
N SER A 52 -10.61 -3.82 -2.26
CA SER A 52 -11.60 -4.67 -2.91
C SER A 52 -11.12 -5.13 -4.27
N LYS A 53 -11.71 -6.20 -4.77
CA LYS A 53 -11.43 -6.69 -6.11
C LYS A 53 -11.65 -5.58 -7.15
N GLY A 54 -10.76 -5.50 -8.13
CA GLY A 54 -10.80 -4.46 -9.15
C GLY A 54 -9.96 -3.23 -8.83
N SER A 55 -9.29 -3.22 -7.69
CA SER A 55 -8.44 -2.11 -7.28
C SER A 55 -6.97 -2.39 -7.61
N TRP A 56 -6.16 -1.33 -7.62
CA TRP A 56 -4.71 -1.41 -7.81
C TRP A 56 -4.01 -0.95 -6.54
N ILE A 57 -2.94 -1.65 -6.16
CA ILE A 57 -2.15 -1.31 -4.97
C ILE A 57 -0.69 -1.20 -5.37
N THR A 58 -0.07 -0.08 -5.03
CA THR A 58 1.37 0.13 -5.17
C THR A 58 2.00 0.18 -3.77
N LEU A 59 2.98 -0.66 -3.53
CA LEU A 59 3.72 -0.71 -2.27
C LEU A 59 5.20 -0.53 -2.54
N SER A 60 5.93 -0.08 -1.54
CA SER A 60 7.37 0.15 -1.61
C SER A 60 8.07 -0.66 -0.56
N GLU A 61 9.21 -1.22 -0.93
CA GLU A 61 10.07 -1.96 -0.03
C GLU A 61 11.36 -1.19 0.19
N TRP A 62 11.76 -1.03 1.44
CA TRP A 62 12.94 -0.25 1.83
C TRP A 62 13.88 -1.13 2.63
N SER A 63 15.17 -0.84 2.53
CA SER A 63 16.20 -1.53 3.30
C SER A 63 17.24 -0.53 3.79
N TYR A 64 17.76 -0.77 4.99
CA TYR A 64 18.78 0.12 5.53
C TYR A 64 20.12 -0.12 4.84
N SER A 65 20.73 0.95 4.34
CA SER A 65 22.04 0.90 3.71
C SER A 65 23.11 1.37 4.71
N ASN A 66 23.97 0.45 5.13
CA ASN A 66 25.09 0.80 6.01
C ASN A 66 26.08 1.74 5.32
N LYS A 67 26.23 1.62 4.01
CA LYS A 67 27.10 2.49 3.21
C LYS A 67 26.58 3.92 3.18
N LYS A 68 25.29 4.10 2.94
CA LYS A 68 24.66 5.42 2.85
C LYS A 68 24.14 5.92 4.18
N LYS A 69 24.09 5.05 5.19
CA LYS A 69 23.59 5.35 6.54
C LYS A 69 22.17 5.88 6.53
N ARG A 70 21.33 5.29 5.68
CA ARG A 70 19.89 5.61 5.60
C ARG A 70 19.13 4.47 4.95
N TYR A 71 17.83 4.49 5.09
CA TYR A 71 16.98 3.59 4.32
C TYR A 71 16.96 4.02 2.87
N ILE A 72 16.99 3.04 1.98
CA ILE A 72 16.90 3.25 0.54
C ILE A 72 15.77 2.39 -0.03
N PRO A 73 15.11 2.86 -1.09
CA PRO A 73 14.11 2.04 -1.76
C PRO A 73 14.80 0.93 -2.55
N VAL A 74 14.32 -0.29 -2.41
CA VAL A 74 14.89 -1.43 -3.13
C VAL A 74 13.90 -2.04 -4.11
N CYS A 75 12.60 -1.82 -3.93
CA CYS A 75 11.60 -2.32 -4.84
C CYS A 75 10.32 -1.50 -4.69
N VAL A 76 9.69 -1.19 -5.81
CA VAL A 76 8.36 -0.60 -5.86
C VAL A 76 7.54 -1.47 -6.80
N LYS A 77 6.40 -1.93 -6.38
CA LYS A 77 5.61 -2.85 -7.18
C LYS A 77 4.14 -2.52 -7.09
N THR A 78 3.47 -2.63 -8.22
CA THR A 78 2.03 -2.43 -8.33
C THR A 78 1.38 -3.75 -8.69
N GLU A 79 0.31 -4.10 -7.97
CA GLU A 79 -0.45 -5.31 -8.26
C GLU A 79 -1.94 -4.98 -8.37
N PHE A 80 -2.61 -5.73 -9.23
CA PHE A 80 -4.06 -5.65 -9.38
C PHE A 80 -4.72 -6.66 -8.43
N VAL A 81 -5.74 -6.20 -7.73
CA VAL A 81 -6.50 -7.07 -6.83
C VAL A 81 -7.49 -7.87 -7.66
N ASP A 82 -7.09 -9.05 -8.06
CA ASP A 82 -7.90 -9.92 -8.93
C ASP A 82 -8.78 -10.90 -8.14
N GLY A 83 -8.60 -10.96 -6.85
CA GLY A 83 -9.35 -11.87 -5.96
C GLY A 83 -8.74 -13.26 -5.87
N GLU A 84 -7.66 -13.54 -6.58
CA GLU A 84 -7.00 -14.85 -6.59
C GLU A 84 -5.55 -14.75 -6.16
N LYS A 85 -4.68 -14.21 -7.00
CA LYS A 85 -3.28 -13.99 -6.68
C LYS A 85 -3.14 -12.93 -5.59
N ILE A 86 -3.84 -11.82 -5.77
CA ILE A 86 -3.96 -10.76 -4.77
C ILE A 86 -5.40 -10.78 -4.27
N LYS A 87 -5.59 -11.25 -3.06
CA LYS A 87 -6.93 -11.44 -2.49
C LYS A 87 -7.56 -10.12 -2.10
N ALA A 88 -8.87 -10.04 -2.29
CA ALA A 88 -9.64 -8.90 -1.82
C ALA A 88 -9.69 -8.87 -0.29
N ASP A 89 -9.82 -7.69 0.28
CA ASP A 89 -10.01 -7.47 1.73
C ASP A 89 -8.93 -8.13 2.58
N THR A 90 -7.71 -8.19 2.07
CA THR A 90 -6.55 -8.77 2.75
C THR A 90 -5.41 -7.76 2.74
N TYR A 91 -4.80 -7.53 3.91
CA TYR A 91 -3.65 -6.63 3.98
C TYR A 91 -2.42 -7.28 3.37
N TYR A 92 -1.70 -6.48 2.59
CA TYR A 92 -0.43 -6.88 1.97
C TYR A 92 0.67 -5.90 2.31
N LYS A 93 1.89 -6.41 2.36
CA LYS A 93 3.12 -5.62 2.36
C LYS A 93 4.01 -6.10 1.23
N LEU A 94 4.94 -5.27 0.82
CA LEU A 94 5.95 -5.66 -0.16
C LEU A 94 7.21 -6.10 0.57
N ALA A 95 7.58 -7.37 0.41
CA ALA A 95 8.76 -7.93 1.05
C ALA A 95 9.39 -8.98 0.13
N GLY A 96 10.71 -8.88 -0.04
CA GLY A 96 11.42 -9.75 -0.97
C GLY A 96 10.97 -9.60 -2.42
N GLY A 97 10.49 -8.44 -2.80
CA GLY A 97 10.03 -8.14 -4.14
C GLY A 97 8.64 -8.68 -4.48
N VAL A 98 7.91 -9.20 -3.51
CA VAL A 98 6.56 -9.74 -3.72
C VAL A 98 5.59 -9.24 -2.65
N PHE A 99 4.30 -9.20 -3.01
CA PHE A 99 3.24 -8.90 -2.06
C PHE A 99 3.06 -10.10 -1.13
N LYS A 100 3.12 -9.85 0.18
CA LYS A 100 2.91 -10.87 1.20
C LYS A 100 1.73 -10.50 2.08
N GLU A 101 0.86 -11.48 2.31
CA GLU A 101 -0.29 -11.29 3.19
C GLU A 101 0.17 -11.06 4.62
N ILE A 102 -0.57 -10.20 5.31
CA ILE A 102 -0.38 -9.91 6.73
C ILE A 102 -1.66 -10.29 7.45
N GLN A 103 -1.50 -11.03 8.51
CA GLN A 103 -2.63 -11.47 9.32
C GLN A 103 -2.75 -10.66 10.60
#